data_ecfaa64626275b2600cebef7747738df
#
_entry.id   ecfaa64626275b2600cebef7747738df
#
_cell.length_a   1.000
_cell.length_b   1.000
_cell.length_c   1.000
_cell.angle_alpha   90.00
_cell.angle_beta   90.00
_cell.angle_gamma   90.00
#
_symmetry.space_group_name_H-M   'P 1'
#
loop_
_entity.id
_entity.type
_entity.pdbx_description
1 polymer ?
#
loop_
_entity_poly.entity_id
_entity_poly.type
_entity_poly.pdbx_seq_one_letter_code
_entity_poly.pdbx_strand_id
1 'polypeptide(L)'
;MTGPGGPGPRVLVAGVGNIFLGDDGFGVEVARRLTEAGRHGDLPDGVQVGDYGTSGMHLAYDLADHGYETTILVDAAPRGETPGTLTVLEIRPEDRADLASAGGPQLFNGHGMQPEVVLGVLDMLGAEPGRILVVACEPASAEPGMGLSAPVEAAIDQAVALVTRLAGEHAGAGHIRSDD
;
A
#
# COMPACT_ATOMS: atom_id res chain seq x y z
N MET A 1 -33.77 -0.45 2.93
CA MET A 1 -33.65 -1.65 2.09
C MET A 1 -32.26 -1.66 1.50
N THR A 2 -31.36 -2.38 2.13
CA THR A 2 -30.05 -2.70 1.58
C THR A 2 -30.25 -3.75 0.50
N GLY A 3 -30.05 -3.39 -0.75
CA GLY A 3 -30.01 -4.32 -1.86
C GLY A 3 -28.91 -5.37 -1.64
N PRO A 4 -28.95 -6.54 -2.31
CA PRO A 4 -27.90 -7.54 -2.19
C PRO A 4 -26.58 -6.89 -2.58
N GLY A 5 -25.69 -6.76 -1.59
CA GLY A 5 -24.38 -6.19 -1.81
C GLY A 5 -23.63 -6.99 -2.87
N GLY A 6 -23.19 -6.31 -3.90
CA GLY A 6 -22.18 -6.86 -4.80
C GLY A 6 -20.96 -7.30 -3.99
N PRO A 7 -20.07 -8.12 -4.55
CA PRO A 7 -18.84 -8.51 -3.87
C PRO A 7 -18.11 -7.23 -3.43
N GLY A 8 -17.67 -7.21 -2.16
CA GLY A 8 -16.91 -6.10 -1.60
C GLY A 8 -15.63 -5.84 -2.40
N PRO A 9 -14.90 -4.76 -2.11
CA PRO A 9 -13.66 -4.46 -2.81
C PRO A 9 -12.67 -5.61 -2.60
N ARG A 10 -11.98 -5.99 -3.67
CA ARG A 10 -11.04 -7.11 -3.69
C ARG A 10 -9.59 -6.67 -3.50
N VAL A 11 -9.32 -5.43 -3.88
CA VAL A 11 -7.99 -4.82 -3.81
C VAL A 11 -8.05 -3.59 -2.93
N LEU A 12 -7.17 -3.54 -1.95
CA LEU A 12 -6.90 -2.33 -1.18
C LEU A 12 -5.60 -1.70 -1.67
N VAL A 13 -5.63 -0.42 -1.99
CA VAL A 13 -4.44 0.41 -2.13
C VAL A 13 -4.30 1.25 -0.86
N ALA A 14 -3.23 1.04 -0.13
CA ALA A 14 -2.96 1.69 1.15
C ALA A 14 -1.76 2.62 1.03
N GLY A 15 -1.99 3.92 1.06
CA GLY A 15 -0.93 4.93 1.17
C GLY A 15 -0.48 5.05 2.62
N VAL A 16 0.80 4.91 2.86
CA VAL A 16 1.41 4.98 4.19
C VAL A 16 2.56 5.97 4.20
N GLY A 17 2.89 6.49 5.37
CA GLY A 17 3.99 7.42 5.58
C GLY A 17 3.60 8.65 6.38
N ASN A 18 4.59 9.48 6.67
CA ASN A 18 4.43 10.69 7.49
C ASN A 18 4.67 11.95 6.65
N ILE A 19 3.64 12.73 6.41
CA ILE A 19 3.70 13.98 5.62
C ILE A 19 4.57 15.07 6.25
N PHE A 20 4.95 14.93 7.51
CA PHE A 20 5.83 15.87 8.22
C PHE A 20 7.31 15.51 8.13
N LEU A 21 7.65 14.42 7.42
CA LEU A 21 9.02 13.92 7.23
C LEU A 21 9.41 13.89 5.74
N GLY A 22 9.18 14.98 5.02
CA GLY A 22 9.61 15.11 3.62
C GLY A 22 9.07 14.01 2.72
N ASP A 23 9.97 13.26 2.08
CA ASP A 23 9.62 12.20 1.11
C ASP A 23 8.88 11.00 1.73
N ASP A 24 8.89 10.85 3.05
CA ASP A 24 8.09 9.85 3.75
C ASP A 24 6.57 10.04 3.51
N GLY A 25 6.14 11.23 3.10
CA GLY A 25 4.78 11.53 2.67
C GLY A 25 4.38 11.00 1.29
N PHE A 26 5.28 10.33 0.56
CA PHE A 26 5.02 9.85 -0.80
C PHE A 26 3.77 8.98 -0.92
N GLY A 27 3.64 7.96 -0.06
CA GLY A 27 2.50 7.04 -0.11
C GLY A 27 1.16 7.73 0.14
N VAL A 28 1.12 8.69 1.07
CA VAL A 28 -0.06 9.51 1.36
C VAL A 28 -0.45 10.36 0.15
N GLU A 29 0.51 10.99 -0.52
CA GLU A 29 0.24 11.81 -1.71
C GLU A 29 -0.28 10.95 -2.87
N VAL A 30 0.29 9.78 -3.12
CA VAL A 30 -0.22 8.84 -4.13
C VAL A 30 -1.66 8.42 -3.80
N ALA A 31 -1.96 8.04 -2.56
CA ALA A 31 -3.31 7.69 -2.14
C ALA A 31 -4.30 8.84 -2.33
N ARG A 32 -3.89 10.07 -2.03
CA ARG A 32 -4.70 11.28 -2.26
C ARG A 32 -5.05 11.45 -3.75
N ARG A 33 -4.05 11.31 -4.64
CA ARG A 33 -4.26 11.39 -6.09
C ARG A 33 -5.17 10.30 -6.62
N LEU A 34 -4.98 9.06 -6.14
CA LEU A 34 -5.84 7.93 -6.53
C LEU A 34 -7.27 8.09 -6.00
N THR A 35 -7.46 8.61 -4.80
CA THR A 35 -8.80 8.89 -4.25
C THR A 35 -9.53 9.93 -5.11
N GLU A 36 -8.83 10.96 -5.57
CA GLU A 36 -9.39 11.95 -6.45
C GLU A 36 -9.76 11.36 -7.83
N ALA A 37 -8.87 10.55 -8.42
CA ALA A 37 -9.14 9.81 -9.65
C ALA A 37 -10.39 8.90 -9.51
N GLY A 38 -10.55 8.23 -8.37
CA GLY A 38 -11.71 7.40 -8.07
C GLY A 38 -13.03 8.17 -8.06
N ARG A 39 -13.02 9.42 -7.60
CA ARG A 39 -14.21 10.30 -7.65
C ARG A 39 -14.63 10.64 -9.08
N HIS A 40 -13.71 10.59 -10.02
CA HIS A 40 -13.95 10.80 -11.45
C HIS A 40 -14.24 9.51 -12.22
N GLY A 41 -14.21 8.35 -11.55
CA GLY A 41 -14.47 7.05 -12.18
C GLY A 41 -13.26 6.45 -12.89
N ASP A 42 -12.06 6.94 -12.60
CA ASP A 42 -10.81 6.52 -13.26
C ASP A 42 -10.13 5.33 -12.56
N LEU A 43 -10.72 4.80 -11.48
CA LEU A 43 -10.23 3.59 -10.82
C LEU A 43 -10.97 2.33 -11.31
N PRO A 44 -10.28 1.19 -11.41
CA PRO A 44 -10.92 -0.08 -11.73
C PRO A 44 -11.97 -0.49 -10.69
N ASP A 45 -13.01 -1.19 -11.13
CA ASP A 45 -14.00 -1.77 -10.22
C ASP A 45 -13.34 -2.74 -9.23
N GLY A 46 -13.83 -2.77 -7.99
CA GLY A 46 -13.32 -3.65 -6.95
C GLY A 46 -12.02 -3.15 -6.29
N VAL A 47 -11.61 -1.93 -6.57
CA VAL A 47 -10.45 -1.28 -5.93
C VAL A 47 -10.91 -0.26 -4.91
N GLN A 48 -10.39 -0.36 -3.69
CA GLN A 48 -10.52 0.64 -2.64
C GLN A 48 -9.18 1.31 -2.40
N VAL A 49 -9.20 2.61 -2.15
CA VAL A 49 -8.00 3.39 -1.80
C VAL A 49 -8.19 3.98 -0.41
N GLY A 50 -7.17 3.85 0.43
CA GLY A 50 -7.13 4.42 1.77
C GLY A 50 -5.81 5.14 2.04
N ASP A 51 -5.90 6.25 2.77
CA ASP A 51 -4.77 6.93 3.40
C ASP A 51 -4.71 6.48 4.87
N TYR A 52 -3.66 5.77 5.21
CA TYR A 52 -3.42 5.27 6.57
C TYR A 52 -2.35 6.05 7.31
N GLY A 53 -1.62 6.92 6.62
CA GLY A 53 -0.56 7.71 7.22
C GLY A 53 0.40 6.84 8.02
N THR A 54 0.52 7.11 9.32
CA THR A 54 1.38 6.35 10.26
C THR A 54 0.61 5.29 11.06
N SER A 55 -0.68 5.06 10.76
CA SER A 55 -1.55 4.19 11.53
C SER A 55 -1.58 2.75 11.03
N GLY A 56 -0.53 1.98 11.31
CA GLY A 56 -0.47 0.55 11.00
C GLY A 56 -1.59 -0.26 11.66
N MET A 57 -2.02 0.14 12.84
CA MET A 57 -3.14 -0.51 13.55
C MET A 57 -4.46 -0.36 12.78
N HIS A 58 -4.76 0.83 12.26
CA HIS A 58 -5.96 1.07 11.47
C HIS A 58 -5.96 0.23 10.19
N LEU A 59 -4.81 0.17 9.50
CA LEU A 59 -4.66 -0.70 8.34
C LEU A 59 -4.90 -2.18 8.69
N ALA A 60 -4.35 -2.67 9.81
CA ALA A 60 -4.53 -4.04 10.22
C ALA A 60 -5.99 -4.40 10.50
N TYR A 61 -6.75 -3.51 11.14
CA TYR A 61 -8.18 -3.70 11.36
C TYR A 61 -8.96 -3.72 10.05
N ASP A 62 -8.68 -2.80 9.12
CA ASP A 62 -9.35 -2.79 7.83
C ASP A 62 -9.07 -4.06 7.02
N LEU A 63 -7.83 -4.57 7.05
CA LEU A 63 -7.46 -5.83 6.40
C LEU A 63 -8.20 -7.03 7.03
N ALA A 64 -8.34 -7.04 8.35
CA ALA A 64 -9.06 -8.11 9.06
C ALA A 64 -10.57 -8.09 8.77
N ASP A 65 -11.17 -6.91 8.68
CA ASP A 65 -12.63 -6.75 8.54
C ASP A 65 -13.11 -7.00 7.11
N HIS A 66 -12.35 -6.62 6.09
CA HIS A 66 -12.82 -6.62 4.70
C HIS A 66 -12.34 -7.82 3.89
N GLY A 67 -11.30 -8.52 4.32
CA GLY A 67 -10.80 -9.72 3.64
C GLY A 67 -10.36 -9.47 2.19
N TYR A 68 -9.57 -8.42 1.97
CA TYR A 68 -9.03 -8.12 0.64
C TYR A 68 -8.18 -9.28 0.12
N GLU A 69 -8.31 -9.58 -1.17
CA GLU A 69 -7.50 -10.61 -1.82
C GLU A 69 -6.08 -10.12 -2.11
N THR A 70 -5.94 -8.82 -2.37
CA THR A 70 -4.65 -8.16 -2.60
C THR A 70 -4.61 -6.80 -1.91
N THR A 71 -3.51 -6.52 -1.24
CA THR A 71 -3.19 -5.21 -0.67
C THR A 71 -1.95 -4.66 -1.35
N ILE A 72 -2.03 -3.43 -1.85
CA ILE A 72 -0.91 -2.70 -2.44
C ILE A 72 -0.53 -1.60 -1.46
N LEU A 73 0.56 -1.78 -0.73
CA LEU A 73 1.15 -0.75 0.11
C LEU A 73 1.94 0.22 -0.75
N VAL A 74 1.74 1.50 -0.56
CA VAL A 74 2.51 2.55 -1.25
C VAL A 74 3.27 3.34 -0.21
N ASP A 75 4.59 3.35 -0.29
CA ASP A 75 5.47 3.93 0.72
C ASP A 75 6.77 4.47 0.13
N ALA A 76 7.43 5.35 0.87
CA ALA A 76 8.82 5.70 0.62
C ALA A 76 9.73 4.74 1.40
N ALA A 77 10.65 4.08 0.70
CA ALA A 77 11.56 3.12 1.34
C ALA A 77 12.98 3.26 0.78
N PRO A 78 13.97 3.57 1.63
CA PRO A 78 15.36 3.68 1.21
C PRO A 78 15.92 2.30 0.86
N ARG A 79 16.41 2.15 -0.37
CA ARG A 79 16.98 0.92 -0.90
C ARG A 79 18.37 1.11 -1.51
N GLY A 80 18.90 2.35 -1.47
CA GLY A 80 20.17 2.71 -2.08
C GLY A 80 20.07 2.98 -3.58
N GLU A 81 18.86 3.21 -4.09
CA GLU A 81 18.61 3.55 -5.49
C GLU A 81 18.69 5.08 -5.71
N THR A 82 18.57 5.49 -6.95
CA THR A 82 18.43 6.92 -7.26
C THR A 82 17.10 7.44 -6.72
N PRO A 83 17.04 8.59 -6.02
CA PRO A 83 15.80 9.19 -5.54
C PRO A 83 14.73 9.29 -6.62
N GLY A 84 13.49 8.89 -6.27
CA GLY A 84 12.38 8.83 -7.22
C GLY A 84 12.25 7.50 -7.97
N THR A 85 13.18 6.56 -7.80
CA THR A 85 13.07 5.21 -8.37
C THR A 85 11.90 4.45 -7.73
N LEU A 86 11.05 3.87 -8.57
CA LEU A 86 9.93 3.03 -8.14
C LEU A 86 10.31 1.56 -8.23
N THR A 87 10.02 0.81 -7.16
CA THR A 87 10.24 -0.64 -7.09
C THR A 87 8.97 -1.33 -6.63
N VAL A 88 8.62 -2.45 -7.28
CA VAL A 88 7.50 -3.31 -6.85
C VAL A 88 8.06 -4.56 -6.20
N LEU A 89 7.59 -4.83 -4.98
CA LEU A 89 7.99 -5.99 -4.19
C LEU A 89 6.75 -6.78 -3.79
N GLU A 90 6.87 -8.08 -3.65
CA GLU A 90 5.83 -8.93 -3.06
C GLU A 90 6.31 -9.44 -1.70
N ILE A 91 5.51 -9.27 -0.65
CA ILE A 91 5.75 -9.87 0.67
C ILE A 91 5.13 -11.26 0.67
N ARG A 92 5.97 -12.28 0.56
CA ARG A 92 5.54 -13.67 0.56
C ARG A 92 5.19 -14.15 1.97
N PRO A 93 4.33 -15.17 2.12
CA PRO A 93 4.02 -15.74 3.43
C PRO A 93 5.26 -16.18 4.22
N GLU A 94 6.26 -16.75 3.56
CA GLU A 94 7.52 -17.16 4.18
C GLU A 94 8.35 -15.99 4.71
N ASP A 95 8.28 -14.82 4.08
CA ASP A 95 9.03 -13.62 4.48
C ASP A 95 8.38 -12.92 5.70
N ARG A 96 7.10 -13.22 5.99
CA ARG A 96 6.34 -12.59 7.09
C ARG A 96 6.90 -12.90 8.46
N ALA A 97 7.37 -14.13 8.67
CA ALA A 97 7.98 -14.55 9.94
C ALA A 97 9.28 -13.79 10.22
N ASP A 98 10.08 -13.53 9.17
CA ASP A 98 11.33 -12.77 9.27
C ASP A 98 11.06 -11.28 9.49
N LEU A 99 9.99 -10.74 8.92
CA LEU A 99 9.54 -9.36 9.15
C LEU A 99 8.99 -9.15 10.56
N ALA A 100 8.34 -10.16 11.14
CA ALA A 100 7.81 -10.11 12.51
C ALA A 100 8.91 -10.27 13.58
N SER A 101 10.08 -10.80 13.23
CA SER A 101 11.24 -10.86 14.12
C SER A 101 12.12 -9.62 13.95
N ALA A 102 12.46 -8.95 15.06
CA ALA A 102 13.31 -7.75 15.08
C ALA A 102 14.69 -8.04 14.44
N GLY A 103 14.81 -7.93 13.13
CA GLY A 103 16.03 -8.24 12.38
C GLY A 103 15.78 -8.61 10.90
N GLY A 104 14.53 -8.58 10.44
CA GLY A 104 14.19 -8.81 9.05
C GLY A 104 14.85 -7.80 8.09
N PRO A 105 14.91 -8.09 6.78
CA PRO A 105 15.51 -7.17 5.81
C PRO A 105 14.88 -5.80 5.95
N GLN A 106 15.72 -4.77 6.02
CA GLN A 106 15.35 -3.37 6.25
C GLN A 106 14.60 -2.80 5.03
N LEU A 107 13.44 -3.38 4.71
CA LEU A 107 12.57 -2.90 3.64
C LEU A 107 11.86 -1.58 4.03
N PHE A 108 11.83 -1.29 5.34
CA PHE A 108 11.07 -0.19 5.91
C PHE A 108 11.84 0.51 7.05
N ASN A 109 13.07 0.93 6.76
CA ASN A 109 13.81 1.79 7.67
C ASN A 109 13.32 3.23 7.54
N GLY A 110 12.33 3.56 8.30
CA GLY A 110 11.83 4.91 8.39
C GLY A 110 10.86 5.01 9.56
N HIS A 111 10.71 6.17 10.11
CA HIS A 111 9.82 6.49 11.23
C HIS A 111 8.32 6.39 10.86
N GLY A 112 8.00 5.65 9.79
CA GLY A 112 6.67 5.39 9.27
C GLY A 112 6.03 4.12 9.84
N MET A 113 5.01 3.64 9.17
CA MET A 113 4.30 2.42 9.54
C MET A 113 5.27 1.22 9.52
N GLN A 114 5.34 0.48 10.61
CA GLN A 114 6.13 -0.75 10.70
C GLN A 114 5.26 -1.93 10.23
N PRO A 115 5.59 -2.60 9.12
CA PRO A 115 4.84 -3.77 8.64
C PRO A 115 4.72 -4.86 9.70
N GLU A 116 5.71 -4.97 10.58
CA GLU A 116 5.72 -5.90 11.70
C GLU A 116 4.52 -5.66 12.63
N VAL A 117 4.14 -4.41 12.86
CA VAL A 117 2.97 -4.05 13.68
C VAL A 117 1.70 -4.50 12.99
N VAL A 118 1.57 -4.25 11.68
CA VAL A 118 0.40 -4.66 10.89
C VAL A 118 0.26 -6.17 10.90
N LEU A 119 1.34 -6.89 10.56
CA LEU A 119 1.35 -8.35 10.53
C LEU A 119 1.11 -8.96 11.92
N GLY A 120 1.71 -8.39 12.97
CA GLY A 120 1.49 -8.83 14.35
C GLY A 120 0.04 -8.66 14.82
N VAL A 121 -0.61 -7.56 14.47
CA VAL A 121 -2.04 -7.35 14.79
C VAL A 121 -2.91 -8.31 13.99
N LEU A 122 -2.63 -8.55 12.71
CA LEU A 122 -3.37 -9.53 11.90
C LEU A 122 -3.25 -10.95 12.49
N ASP A 123 -2.05 -11.35 12.90
CA ASP A 123 -1.82 -12.64 13.55
C ASP A 123 -2.62 -12.77 14.86
N MET A 124 -2.61 -11.72 15.70
CA MET A 124 -3.41 -11.67 16.93
C MET A 124 -4.92 -11.77 16.67
N LEU A 125 -5.40 -11.23 15.55
CA LEU A 125 -6.80 -11.28 15.14
C LEU A 125 -7.16 -12.60 14.45
N GLY A 126 -6.18 -13.47 14.17
CA GLY A 126 -6.37 -14.68 13.38
C GLY A 126 -6.77 -14.40 11.94
N ALA A 127 -6.41 -13.24 11.42
CA ALA A 127 -6.72 -12.82 10.06
C ALA A 127 -5.52 -13.09 9.14
N GLU A 128 -5.81 -13.73 8.00
CA GLU A 128 -4.82 -13.95 6.95
C GLU A 128 -4.90 -12.80 5.96
N PRO A 129 -3.84 -11.96 5.84
CA PRO A 129 -3.80 -11.02 4.75
C PRO A 129 -3.67 -11.79 3.44
N GLY A 130 -4.36 -11.37 2.40
CA GLY A 130 -4.18 -11.89 1.06
C GLY A 130 -2.76 -11.64 0.52
N ARG A 131 -2.63 -11.47 -0.77
CA ARG A 131 -1.36 -11.04 -1.39
C ARG A 131 -1.01 -9.63 -0.94
N ILE A 132 0.23 -9.38 -0.58
CA ILE A 132 0.73 -8.05 -0.24
C ILE A 132 1.81 -7.65 -1.24
N LEU A 133 1.54 -6.59 -1.98
CA LEU A 133 2.50 -5.92 -2.84
C LEU A 133 2.93 -4.61 -2.19
N VAL A 134 4.16 -4.20 -2.43
CA VAL A 134 4.68 -2.90 -2.00
C VAL A 134 5.16 -2.15 -3.23
N VAL A 135 4.65 -0.96 -3.43
CA VAL A 135 5.20 0.02 -4.39
C VAL A 135 6.01 1.01 -3.58
N ALA A 136 7.32 0.84 -3.64
CA ALA A 136 8.29 1.65 -2.90
C ALA A 136 8.90 2.72 -3.80
N CYS A 137 9.01 3.94 -3.29
CA CYS A 137 9.76 5.02 -3.92
C CYS A 137 11.04 5.29 -3.13
N GLU A 138 12.18 5.39 -3.81
CA GLU A 138 13.43 5.79 -3.18
C GLU A 138 13.37 7.25 -2.75
N PRO A 139 13.47 7.58 -1.45
CA PRO A 139 13.46 8.95 -0.97
C PRO A 139 14.82 9.62 -1.20
N ALA A 140 14.80 10.94 -1.38
CA ALA A 140 16.02 11.75 -1.29
C ALA A 140 16.31 12.14 0.17
N SER A 141 15.26 12.38 0.96
CA SER A 141 15.37 12.77 2.37
C SER A 141 14.08 12.47 3.11
N ALA A 142 14.21 12.01 4.34
CA ALA A 142 13.11 11.86 5.31
C ALA A 142 13.31 12.79 6.52
N GLU A 143 13.95 13.94 6.32
CA GLU A 143 14.13 14.95 7.36
C GLU A 143 12.81 15.68 7.67
N PRO A 144 12.66 16.22 8.89
CA PRO A 144 11.48 17.00 9.25
C PRO A 144 11.20 18.14 8.25
N GLY A 145 9.98 18.16 7.73
CA GLY A 145 9.53 19.15 6.75
C GLY A 145 8.34 18.65 5.97
N MET A 146 7.55 19.55 5.43
CA MET A 146 6.41 19.23 4.59
C MET A 146 6.79 19.31 3.10
N GLY A 147 6.18 18.45 2.31
CA GLY A 147 6.38 18.41 0.86
C GLY A 147 7.45 17.42 0.44
N LEU A 148 7.36 16.99 -0.81
CA LEU A 148 8.27 16.01 -1.41
C LEU A 148 9.45 16.71 -2.07
N SER A 149 10.59 16.02 -2.13
CA SER A 149 11.73 16.46 -2.94
C SER A 149 11.38 16.41 -4.44
N ALA A 150 12.10 17.18 -5.25
CA ALA A 150 11.84 17.27 -6.69
C ALA A 150 11.84 15.90 -7.40
N PRO A 151 12.80 14.98 -7.17
CA PRO A 151 12.78 13.67 -7.82
C PRO A 151 11.60 12.80 -7.38
N VAL A 152 11.19 12.87 -6.12
CA VAL A 152 10.05 12.09 -5.61
C VAL A 152 8.72 12.68 -6.09
N GLU A 153 8.58 14.00 -6.09
CA GLU A 153 7.41 14.68 -6.69
C GLU A 153 7.26 14.32 -8.18
N ALA A 154 8.36 14.28 -8.93
CA ALA A 154 8.36 13.88 -10.34
C ALA A 154 7.95 12.41 -10.57
N ALA A 155 8.08 11.55 -9.56
CA ALA A 155 7.71 10.14 -9.63
C ALA A 155 6.21 9.89 -9.36
N ILE A 156 5.47 10.86 -8.83
CA ILE A 156 4.07 10.69 -8.40
C ILE A 156 3.17 10.21 -9.54
N ASP A 157 3.19 10.85 -10.69
CA ASP A 157 2.30 10.49 -11.81
C ASP A 157 2.59 9.07 -12.32
N GLN A 158 3.87 8.68 -12.38
CA GLN A 158 4.27 7.32 -12.72
C GLN A 158 3.81 6.32 -11.67
N ALA A 159 3.89 6.66 -10.39
CA ALA A 159 3.43 5.81 -9.30
C ALA A 159 1.90 5.61 -9.35
N VAL A 160 1.14 6.68 -9.57
CA VAL A 160 -0.33 6.61 -9.74
C VAL A 160 -0.69 5.67 -10.90
N ALA A 161 -0.04 5.80 -12.06
CA ALA A 161 -0.27 4.94 -13.21
C ALA A 161 0.09 3.48 -12.92
N LEU A 162 1.24 3.24 -12.26
CA LEU A 162 1.70 1.91 -11.88
C LEU A 162 0.74 1.22 -10.90
N VAL A 163 0.33 1.92 -9.84
CA VAL A 163 -0.59 1.40 -8.84
C VAL A 163 -1.97 1.12 -9.44
N THR A 164 -2.49 2.02 -10.28
CA THR A 164 -3.78 1.81 -10.97
C THR A 164 -3.74 0.55 -11.84
N ARG A 165 -2.66 0.34 -12.59
CA ARG A 165 -2.47 -0.85 -13.42
C ARG A 165 -2.41 -2.12 -12.57
N LEU A 166 -1.58 -2.15 -11.53
CA LEU A 166 -1.46 -3.30 -10.62
C LEU A 166 -2.80 -3.62 -9.95
N ALA A 167 -3.50 -2.60 -9.47
CA ALA A 167 -4.81 -2.77 -8.84
C ALA A 167 -5.83 -3.37 -9.82
N GLY A 168 -5.86 -2.91 -11.07
CA GLY A 168 -6.73 -3.44 -12.11
C GLY A 168 -6.42 -4.89 -12.47
N GLU A 169 -5.13 -5.24 -12.59
CA GLU A 169 -4.68 -6.62 -12.86
C GLU A 169 -5.15 -7.59 -11.77
N HIS A 170 -5.05 -7.17 -10.51
CA HIS A 170 -5.44 -8.01 -9.37
C HIS A 170 -6.95 -8.00 -9.11
N ALA A 171 -7.66 -6.93 -9.38
CA ALA A 171 -9.12 -6.88 -9.29
C ALA A 171 -9.79 -7.75 -10.38
N GLY A 172 -9.19 -7.81 -11.58
CA GLY A 172 -9.70 -8.60 -12.71
C GLY A 172 -9.39 -10.10 -12.62
N ALA A 173 -8.33 -10.50 -11.94
CA ALA A 173 -7.87 -11.90 -11.87
C ALA A 173 -8.86 -12.88 -11.21
N GLY A 174 -9.87 -12.39 -10.52
CA GLY A 174 -10.89 -13.22 -9.87
C GLY A 174 -12.07 -13.64 -10.75
N HIS A 175 -12.14 -13.18 -11.97
CA HIS A 175 -13.26 -13.53 -12.87
C HIS A 175 -13.03 -14.82 -13.67
N ILE A 176 -11.87 -15.49 -13.51
CA ILE A 176 -11.49 -16.69 -14.29
C ILE A 176 -11.54 -17.98 -13.46
N ARG A 177 -12.12 -17.99 -12.26
CA ARG A 177 -12.27 -19.22 -11.46
C ARG A 177 -13.72 -19.53 -11.12
N SER A 178 -14.53 -19.74 -12.13
CA SER A 178 -15.85 -20.38 -11.96
C SER A 178 -16.35 -20.88 -13.32
N ASP A 179 -15.63 -21.82 -13.95
CA ASP A 179 -16.18 -22.73 -14.93
C ASP A 179 -15.24 -23.96 -14.99
N ASP A 180 -15.50 -24.92 -14.09
CA ASP A 180 -15.43 -26.35 -14.31
C ASP A 180 -16.11 -27.09 -13.15
#